data_a992d2fe23a87374e6c55b5051b9d8af
#
_entry.id   a992d2fe23a87374e6c55b5051b9d8af
#
_cell.length_a   1.000
_cell.length_b   1.000
_cell.length_c   1.000
_cell.angle_alpha   90.00
_cell.angle_beta   90.00
_cell.angle_gamma   90.00
#
_symmetry.space_group_name_H-M   'P 1'
#
loop_
_entity.id
_entity.type
_entity.pdbx_description
1 polymer ?
#
loop_
_entity_poly.entity_id
_entity_poly.type
_entity_poly.pdbx_seq_one_letter_code
_entity_poly.pdbx_strand_id
1 'polypeptide(L)'
;MLAPKKVKFRKMMKGRMTGKAYRGSQITLGEFGLKALEPGWITSRQIEAARIAITRCVKRGGQVWTRIFPDKPITKKPAETRMGKGKGNPEYWVAVVKPRRILYEMDGVTPEVAREAFRLASHKLPIATRCVTRGEF
;
A
#
# COMPACT_ATOMS: atom_id res chain seq x y z
N MET A 1 -6.74 -7.06 10.69
CA MET A 1 -5.86 -6.33 9.79
C MET A 1 -5.04 -7.27 8.92
N LEU A 2 -4.57 -6.78 7.82
CA LEU A 2 -3.75 -7.58 6.91
C LEU A 2 -2.41 -7.92 7.56
N ALA A 3 -2.09 -9.21 7.56
CA ALA A 3 -0.80 -9.71 8.04
C ALA A 3 -0.57 -11.10 7.44
N PRO A 4 0.69 -11.50 7.24
CA PRO A 4 0.98 -12.83 6.73
C PRO A 4 0.56 -13.91 7.72
N LYS A 5 -0.01 -15.01 7.21
CA LYS A 5 -0.38 -16.15 8.06
C LYS A 5 0.85 -16.91 8.55
N LYS A 6 1.87 -17.03 7.70
CA LYS A 6 3.14 -17.68 8.04
C LYS A 6 4.27 -16.78 7.56
N VAL A 7 5.32 -16.68 8.37
CA VAL A 7 6.49 -15.91 8.01
C VAL A 7 7.75 -16.75 8.22
N LYS A 8 8.68 -16.63 7.28
CA LYS A 8 9.98 -17.28 7.42
C LYS A 8 10.81 -16.58 8.50
N PHE A 9 10.71 -15.27 8.57
CA PHE A 9 11.39 -14.48 9.60
C PHE A 9 10.40 -13.50 10.19
N ARG A 10 10.33 -13.46 11.53
CA ARG A 10 9.42 -12.54 12.24
C ARG A 10 9.98 -11.13 12.29
N LYS A 11 11.30 -10.99 12.19
CA LYS A 11 11.98 -9.69 12.26
C LYS A 11 12.85 -9.55 11.02
N MET A 12 12.87 -8.35 10.46
CA MET A 12 13.67 -8.04 9.27
C MET A 12 14.37 -6.71 9.45
N MET A 13 15.51 -6.55 8.78
CA MET A 13 16.22 -5.28 8.75
C MET A 13 15.46 -4.26 7.90
N LYS A 14 15.66 -2.97 8.18
CA LYS A 14 14.97 -1.91 7.45
C LYS A 14 15.24 -1.94 5.95
N GLY A 15 16.47 -2.17 5.53
CA GLY A 15 16.82 -2.14 4.13
C GLY A 15 16.75 -0.74 3.52
N ARG A 16 17.08 -0.66 2.23
CA ARG A 16 17.03 0.58 1.46
C ARG A 16 15.90 0.53 0.44
N MET A 17 15.17 1.63 0.31
CA MET A 17 14.11 1.75 -0.68
C MET A 17 14.63 2.49 -1.91
N THR A 18 15.50 1.82 -2.68
CA THR A 18 16.08 2.40 -3.90
C THR A 18 15.46 1.78 -5.14
N GLY A 19 15.57 2.50 -6.26
CA GLY A 19 15.09 2.02 -7.53
C GLY A 19 13.60 2.26 -7.76
N LYS A 20 13.12 1.76 -8.89
CA LYS A 20 11.72 1.88 -9.30
C LYS A 20 11.11 0.48 -9.41
N ALA A 21 9.80 0.39 -9.28
CA ALA A 21 9.11 -0.87 -9.44
C ALA A 21 9.10 -1.28 -10.91
N TYR A 22 9.56 -2.48 -11.19
CA TYR A 22 9.44 -3.10 -12.50
C TYR A 22 8.27 -4.06 -12.56
N ARG A 23 8.01 -4.75 -11.45
CA ARG A 23 6.84 -5.61 -11.31
C ARG A 23 5.75 -4.84 -10.59
N GLY A 24 4.51 -5.06 -10.99
CA GLY A 24 3.38 -4.38 -10.39
C GLY A 24 3.28 -2.90 -10.75
N SER A 25 3.91 -2.48 -11.86
CA SER A 25 3.87 -1.11 -12.35
C SER A 25 2.80 -0.88 -13.41
N GLN A 26 2.09 -1.92 -13.83
CA GLN A 26 1.07 -1.82 -14.85
C GLN A 26 -0.28 -2.28 -14.32
N ILE A 27 -1.34 -1.66 -14.83
CA ILE A 27 -2.71 -2.07 -14.54
C ILE A 27 -3.01 -3.36 -15.31
N THR A 28 -3.42 -4.41 -14.61
CA THR A 28 -3.69 -5.70 -15.23
C THR A 28 -5.10 -6.21 -14.99
N LEU A 29 -5.75 -5.78 -13.91
CA LEU A 29 -7.06 -6.29 -13.49
C LEU A 29 -8.20 -5.34 -13.83
N GLY A 30 -7.98 -4.04 -13.71
CA GLY A 30 -9.01 -3.04 -13.88
C GLY A 30 -8.68 -2.03 -14.97
N GLU A 31 -9.46 -0.95 -15.01
CA GLU A 31 -9.29 0.14 -15.96
C GLU A 31 -8.49 1.29 -15.35
N PHE A 32 -8.64 1.51 -14.05
CA PHE A 32 -8.00 2.61 -13.34
C PHE A 32 -7.10 2.07 -12.24
N GLY A 33 -6.03 2.79 -11.95
CA GLY A 33 -5.10 2.40 -10.90
C GLY A 33 -4.59 3.59 -10.12
N LEU A 34 -4.24 3.36 -8.86
CA LEU A 34 -3.56 4.34 -8.02
C LEU A 34 -2.10 3.97 -7.98
N LYS A 35 -1.27 4.84 -8.53
CA LYS A 35 0.16 4.60 -8.72
C LYS A 35 0.97 5.40 -7.72
N ALA A 36 1.97 4.77 -7.12
CA ALA A 36 2.89 5.44 -6.21
C ALA A 36 3.86 6.31 -7.01
N LEU A 37 4.08 7.54 -6.55
CA LEU A 37 5.03 8.47 -7.17
C LEU A 37 6.34 8.54 -6.41
N GLU A 38 6.36 8.09 -5.16
CA GLU A 38 7.55 8.11 -4.32
C GLU A 38 7.65 6.82 -3.50
N PRO A 39 8.85 6.47 -3.00
CA PRO A 39 9.00 5.28 -2.17
C PRO A 39 8.46 5.53 -0.77
N GLY A 40 8.07 4.47 -0.10
CA GLY A 40 7.64 4.57 1.28
C GLY A 40 7.17 3.24 1.84
N TRP A 41 6.89 3.24 3.13
CA TRP A 41 6.27 2.12 3.81
C TRP A 41 4.80 2.45 4.06
N ILE A 42 3.93 1.53 3.66
CA ILE A 42 2.50 1.67 3.89
C ILE A 42 2.09 0.61 4.90
N THR A 43 1.55 1.03 6.04
CA THR A 43 1.15 0.09 7.08
C THR A 43 -0.12 -0.64 6.70
N SER A 44 -0.38 -1.79 7.34
CA SER A 44 -1.61 -2.53 7.12
C SER A 44 -2.85 -1.70 7.43
N ARG A 45 -2.77 -0.82 8.44
CA ARG A 45 -3.88 0.08 8.78
C ARG A 45 -4.14 1.11 7.68
N GLN A 46 -3.08 1.66 7.10
CA GLN A 46 -3.20 2.63 6.00
C GLN A 46 -3.77 1.96 4.74
N ILE A 47 -3.34 0.74 4.44
CA ILE A 47 -3.86 -0.02 3.31
C ILE A 47 -5.37 -0.24 3.48
N GLU A 48 -5.78 -0.66 4.66
CA GLU A 48 -7.19 -0.92 4.94
C GLU A 48 -8.02 0.38 4.93
N ALA A 49 -7.50 1.46 5.51
CA ALA A 49 -8.19 2.75 5.51
C ALA A 49 -8.40 3.29 4.09
N ALA A 50 -7.39 3.17 3.24
CA ALA A 50 -7.50 3.61 1.85
C ALA A 50 -8.51 2.74 1.08
N ARG A 51 -8.47 1.42 1.29
CA ARG A 51 -9.43 0.51 0.66
C ARG A 51 -10.87 0.85 1.05
N ILE A 52 -11.10 1.13 2.32
CA ILE A 52 -12.44 1.51 2.80
C ILE A 52 -12.89 2.83 2.16
N ALA A 53 -12.00 3.80 2.06
CA ALA A 53 -12.31 5.08 1.43
C ALA A 53 -12.73 4.89 -0.04
N ILE A 54 -12.01 4.05 -0.77
CA ILE A 54 -12.36 3.73 -2.17
C ILE A 54 -13.73 3.04 -2.23
N THR A 55 -13.93 2.03 -1.40
CA THR A 55 -15.16 1.23 -1.40
C THR A 55 -16.38 2.09 -1.09
N ARG A 56 -16.26 3.01 -0.14
CA ARG A 56 -17.37 3.93 0.20
C ARG A 56 -17.71 4.88 -0.94
N CYS A 57 -16.71 5.35 -1.66
CA CYS A 57 -16.92 6.26 -2.79
C CYS A 57 -17.57 5.54 -3.98
N VAL A 58 -17.11 4.32 -4.26
CA VAL A 58 -17.61 3.52 -5.39
C VAL A 58 -18.96 2.87 -5.09
N LYS A 59 -19.24 2.62 -3.82
CA LYS A 59 -20.46 1.95 -3.36
C LYS A 59 -20.55 0.53 -3.94
N ARG A 60 -21.69 0.17 -4.53
CA ARG A 60 -21.91 -1.18 -5.08
C ARG A 60 -21.60 -1.30 -6.57
N GLY A 61 -21.23 -0.19 -7.21
CA GLY A 61 -21.18 -0.13 -8.67
C GLY A 61 -19.87 -0.60 -9.30
N GLY A 62 -18.84 -0.88 -8.53
CA GLY A 62 -17.56 -1.21 -9.11
C GLY A 62 -16.81 -2.29 -8.36
N GLN A 63 -15.68 -2.69 -8.94
CA GLN A 63 -14.75 -3.64 -8.32
C GLN A 63 -13.46 -2.95 -7.95
N VAL A 64 -12.88 -3.33 -6.82
CA VAL A 64 -11.64 -2.76 -6.30
C VAL A 64 -10.70 -3.90 -5.95
N TRP A 65 -9.45 -3.79 -6.40
CA TRP A 65 -8.40 -4.74 -6.06
C TRP A 65 -7.28 -4.04 -5.32
N THR A 66 -6.84 -4.62 -4.21
CA THR A 66 -5.65 -4.18 -3.50
C THR A 66 -4.47 -4.95 -4.02
N ARG A 67 -3.45 -4.26 -4.55
CA ARG A 67 -2.32 -4.91 -5.20
C ARG A 67 -1.05 -4.95 -4.37
N ILE A 68 -1.11 -4.45 -3.14
CA ILE A 68 0.01 -4.50 -2.21
C ILE A 68 -0.38 -5.30 -0.98
N PHE A 69 0.61 -5.89 -0.34
CA PHE A 69 0.40 -6.69 0.87
C PHE A 69 1.48 -6.34 1.90
N PRO A 70 1.11 -6.15 3.17
CA PRO A 70 2.07 -5.80 4.21
C PRO A 70 2.80 -7.03 4.71
N ASP A 71 3.93 -7.34 4.11
CA ASP A 71 4.70 -8.54 4.41
C ASP A 71 5.98 -8.28 5.21
N LYS A 72 6.33 -7.01 5.46
CA LYS A 72 7.52 -6.66 6.21
C LYS A 72 7.17 -6.32 7.65
N PRO A 73 7.71 -7.05 8.64
CA PRO A 73 7.48 -6.74 10.04
C PRO A 73 8.34 -5.57 10.49
N ILE A 74 7.76 -4.66 11.25
CA ILE A 74 8.46 -3.54 11.84
C ILE A 74 8.49 -3.74 13.34
N THR A 75 9.68 -3.63 13.91
CA THR A 75 9.88 -3.74 15.34
C THR A 75 10.05 -2.36 15.95
N LYS A 76 9.52 -2.19 17.15
CA LYS A 76 9.65 -0.96 17.92
C LYS A 76 10.14 -1.31 19.30
N LYS A 77 11.24 -0.70 19.73
CA LYS A 77 11.72 -0.92 21.08
C LYS A 77 10.85 -0.15 22.07
N PRO A 78 10.44 -0.79 23.18
CA PRO A 78 9.79 -0.05 24.25
C PRO A 78 10.70 1.05 24.78
N ALA A 79 10.10 2.14 25.25
CA ALA A 79 10.86 3.28 25.76
C ALA A 79 11.79 2.90 26.92
N GLU A 80 11.44 1.85 27.67
CA GLU A 80 12.20 1.36 28.82
C GLU A 80 13.31 0.37 28.46
N THR A 81 13.41 -0.05 27.20
CA THR A 81 14.41 -1.02 26.78
C THR A 81 15.77 -0.34 26.63
N ARG A 82 16.77 -0.87 27.33
CA ARG A 82 18.15 -0.38 27.20
C ARG A 82 18.67 -0.64 25.79
N MET A 83 19.47 0.30 25.29
CA MET A 83 20.15 0.14 24.02
C MET A 83 21.05 -1.09 24.04
N GLY A 84 21.06 -1.84 22.95
CA GLY A 84 21.92 -3.02 22.79
C GLY A 84 21.30 -4.36 23.11
N LYS A 85 20.07 -4.41 23.57
CA LYS A 85 19.38 -5.67 23.89
C LYS A 85 18.56 -6.21 22.72
N GLY A 86 19.12 -6.30 21.51
CA GLY A 86 18.46 -6.90 20.39
C GLY A 86 17.17 -6.18 19.95
N LYS A 87 16.51 -6.71 18.90
CA LYS A 87 15.27 -6.17 18.39
C LYS A 87 14.07 -6.50 19.28
N GLY A 88 13.17 -5.53 19.40
CA GLY A 88 11.88 -5.76 20.03
C GLY A 88 11.01 -6.72 19.23
N ASN A 89 9.83 -7.03 19.73
CA ASN A 89 8.86 -7.87 19.01
C ASN A 89 8.28 -7.12 17.82
N PRO A 90 7.86 -7.81 16.75
CA PRO A 90 7.14 -7.17 15.66
C PRO A 90 5.86 -6.53 16.18
N GLU A 91 5.66 -5.24 15.93
CA GLU A 91 4.46 -4.52 16.36
C GLU A 91 3.45 -4.33 15.23
N TYR A 92 3.93 -4.20 14.01
CA TYR A 92 3.05 -3.97 12.87
C TYR A 92 3.73 -4.40 11.58
N TRP A 93 2.92 -4.49 10.54
CA TRP A 93 3.37 -4.93 9.23
C TRP A 93 3.22 -3.82 8.22
N VAL A 94 4.17 -3.73 7.29
CA VAL A 94 4.14 -2.72 6.23
C VAL A 94 4.40 -3.35 4.88
N ALA A 95 3.89 -2.71 3.83
CA ALA A 95 4.27 -2.96 2.45
C ALA A 95 5.37 -1.99 2.08
N VAL A 96 6.47 -2.49 1.53
CA VAL A 96 7.54 -1.65 0.98
C VAL A 96 7.16 -1.30 -0.44
N VAL A 97 6.99 -0.01 -0.71
CA VAL A 97 6.52 0.48 -2.01
C VAL A 97 7.63 1.28 -2.67
N LYS A 98 7.88 1.00 -3.94
CA LYS A 98 8.80 1.76 -4.79
C LYS A 98 7.99 2.62 -5.76
N PRO A 99 8.56 3.71 -6.29
CA PRO A 99 7.87 4.51 -7.30
C PRO A 99 7.40 3.65 -8.47
N ARG A 100 6.27 4.00 -9.05
CA ARG A 100 5.60 3.31 -10.17
C ARG A 100 4.77 2.09 -9.76
N ARG A 101 4.81 1.67 -8.50
CA ARG A 101 3.99 0.55 -8.04
C ARG A 101 2.51 0.92 -8.10
N ILE A 102 1.68 0.03 -8.64
CA ILE A 102 0.22 0.17 -8.57
C ILE A 102 -0.24 -0.37 -7.22
N LEU A 103 -0.91 0.48 -6.46
CA LEU A 103 -1.37 0.14 -5.11
C LEU A 103 -2.77 -0.46 -5.12
N TYR A 104 -3.66 0.12 -5.92
CA TYR A 104 -5.04 -0.33 -6.07
C TYR A 104 -5.43 -0.26 -7.53
N GLU A 105 -6.38 -1.12 -7.93
CA GLU A 105 -7.02 -1.04 -9.23
C GLU A 105 -8.51 -0.99 -9.06
N MET A 106 -9.19 -0.42 -10.04
CA MET A 106 -10.62 -0.24 -10.01
C MET A 106 -11.22 -0.43 -11.39
N ASP A 107 -12.41 -1.00 -11.44
CA ASP A 107 -13.14 -1.18 -12.69
C ASP A 107 -14.64 -1.00 -12.44
N GLY A 108 -15.38 -0.81 -13.52
CA GLY A 108 -16.84 -0.70 -13.47
C GLY A 108 -17.35 0.65 -12.99
N VAL A 109 -16.52 1.70 -13.06
CA VAL A 109 -16.91 3.07 -12.64
C VAL A 109 -16.53 4.06 -13.72
N THR A 110 -17.10 5.27 -13.62
CA THR A 110 -16.73 6.36 -14.53
C THR A 110 -15.38 6.94 -14.14
N PRO A 111 -14.66 7.60 -15.07
CA PRO A 111 -13.37 8.23 -14.72
C PRO A 111 -13.48 9.24 -13.58
N GLU A 112 -14.57 9.98 -13.51
CA GLU A 112 -14.78 10.97 -12.45
C GLU A 112 -14.88 10.31 -11.08
N VAL A 113 -15.64 9.22 -10.98
CA VAL A 113 -15.78 8.45 -9.75
C VAL A 113 -14.45 7.84 -9.34
N ALA A 114 -13.71 7.30 -10.31
CA ALA A 114 -12.39 6.70 -10.04
C ALA A 114 -11.43 7.75 -9.47
N ARG A 115 -11.36 8.92 -10.08
CA ARG A 115 -10.47 9.99 -9.60
C ARG A 115 -10.83 10.43 -8.19
N GLU A 116 -12.12 10.60 -7.92
CA GLU A 116 -12.58 11.00 -6.58
C GLU A 116 -12.29 9.94 -5.54
N ALA A 117 -12.54 8.67 -5.86
CA ALA A 117 -12.25 7.56 -4.95
C ALA A 117 -10.76 7.50 -4.61
N PHE A 118 -9.89 7.61 -5.62
CA PHE A 118 -8.46 7.57 -5.40
C PHE A 118 -7.94 8.83 -4.71
N ARG A 119 -8.57 9.98 -4.93
CA ARG A 119 -8.22 11.18 -4.18
C ARG A 119 -8.48 10.99 -2.69
N LEU A 120 -9.63 10.44 -2.34
CA LEU A 120 -9.96 10.14 -0.94
C LEU A 120 -8.99 9.12 -0.35
N ALA A 121 -8.64 8.10 -1.12
CA ALA A 121 -7.68 7.09 -0.67
C ALA A 121 -6.30 7.70 -0.44
N SER A 122 -5.87 8.62 -1.29
CA SER A 122 -4.55 9.24 -1.18
C SER A 122 -4.36 10.00 0.14
N HIS A 123 -5.44 10.52 0.70
CA HIS A 123 -5.39 11.20 2.00
C HIS A 123 -5.09 10.24 3.16
N LYS A 124 -5.26 8.93 2.96
CA LYS A 124 -4.98 7.92 3.97
C LYS A 124 -3.59 7.30 3.81
N LEU A 125 -2.89 7.64 2.74
CA LEU A 125 -1.58 7.07 2.43
C LEU A 125 -0.47 8.07 2.73
N PRO A 126 0.73 7.58 3.15
CA PRO A 126 1.83 8.46 3.54
C PRO A 126 2.68 8.93 2.36
N ILE A 127 2.42 8.48 1.15
CA ILE A 127 3.22 8.79 -0.04
C ILE A 127 2.37 9.47 -1.10
N ALA A 128 3.03 10.21 -1.98
CA ALA A 128 2.37 10.83 -3.12
C ALA A 128 1.93 9.75 -4.10
N THR A 129 0.72 9.92 -4.65
CA THR A 129 0.11 8.97 -5.57
C THR A 129 -0.55 9.70 -6.73
N ARG A 130 -0.84 8.94 -7.80
CA ARG A 130 -1.50 9.47 -8.98
C ARG A 130 -2.50 8.44 -9.52
N CYS A 131 -3.67 8.92 -9.91
CA CYS A 131 -4.64 8.10 -10.62
C CYS A 131 -4.19 7.95 -12.07
N VAL A 132 -4.13 6.72 -12.56
CA VAL A 132 -3.76 6.42 -13.95
C VAL A 132 -4.82 5.52 -14.58
N THR A 133 -4.93 5.60 -15.91
CA THR A 133 -5.78 4.69 -16.66
C THR A 133 -4.93 3.60 -17.31
N ARG A 134 -5.59 2.53 -17.74
CA ARG A 134 -4.90 1.42 -18.38
C ARG A 134 -4.16 1.91 -19.61
N GLY A 135 -2.89 1.55 -19.73
CA GLY A 135 -2.04 1.99 -20.84
C GLY A 135 -1.26 3.26 -20.58
N GLU A 136 -1.52 3.98 -19.50
CA GLU A 136 -0.71 5.13 -19.10
C GLU A 136 0.51 4.69 -18.30
N PHE A 137 1.59 5.43 -18.42
CA PHE A 137 2.83 5.16 -17.68
C PHE A 137 3.17 6.27 -16.70
#